data_a702cbe5339d395d6cb7d609e7945697
#
_entry.id   a702cbe5339d395d6cb7d609e7945697
#
_cell.length_a   1.000
_cell.length_b   1.000
_cell.length_c   1.000
_cell.angle_alpha   90.00
_cell.angle_beta   90.00
_cell.angle_gamma   90.00
#
_symmetry.space_group_name_H-M   'P 1'
#
loop_
_entity.id
_entity.type
_entity.pdbx_description
1 polymer ?
#
loop_
_entity_poly.entity_id
_entity_poly.type
_entity_poly.pdbx_seq_one_letter_code
_entity_poly.pdbx_strand_id
1 'polypeptide(L)'
;MGVACLDTNKKTFAFIGSYAESNQPGVYTCQYDVENGSLEVAHQVEGLQNPTFVAIDAKNWKLYSLTEGVDANQQRCGAASSYHINPSSGELTFINNVITLPATTCHITLDRSNEVVMVASYHGGMVGLSPVLPDGGIGATADIQQHQGASVLSVQDRPRAHSVFLDRKNQFAGVCDLGLDKIIMYKLDLSEKKLVPHHEVQITPGSGPRHFAFHPSYQFGYVINELGSTITAFRYDEENGKLTESQTISTLPDTFEGENACADIHVSPDGRFLYGSNRGHESIVIYAIDADSGLLSLVEYAPVLGKHPRNFAISPDGRYVLVANKDTDNIVSFSRDAATGKLTPTGSELKLSKPVCIKFAEAQ
;
A
#
# COMPACT_ATOMS: atom_id res chain seq x y z
N MET A 1 -23.13 -9.32 -26.14
CA MET A 1 -22.01 -9.30 -25.21
C MET A 1 -20.77 -8.94 -26.02
N GLY A 2 -20.39 -7.66 -26.01
CA GLY A 2 -19.22 -7.17 -26.74
C GLY A 2 -17.98 -7.47 -25.91
N VAL A 3 -17.10 -8.27 -26.45
CA VAL A 3 -15.71 -8.38 -25.98
C VAL A 3 -15.10 -7.01 -26.25
N ALA A 4 -14.79 -6.25 -25.19
CA ALA A 4 -14.00 -5.04 -25.33
C ALA A 4 -12.65 -5.47 -25.91
N CYS A 5 -12.37 -5.02 -27.12
CA CYS A 5 -11.06 -5.18 -27.75
C CYS A 5 -10.07 -4.40 -26.87
N LEU A 6 -9.20 -5.10 -26.16
CA LEU A 6 -8.09 -4.49 -25.43
C LEU A 6 -7.24 -3.77 -26.49
N ASP A 7 -7.10 -2.47 -26.33
CA ASP A 7 -6.24 -1.65 -27.17
C ASP A 7 -4.78 -2.02 -26.84
N THR A 8 -4.20 -2.92 -27.63
CA THR A 8 -2.86 -3.50 -27.44
C THR A 8 -1.72 -2.48 -27.56
N ASN A 9 -2.04 -1.19 -27.77
CA ASN A 9 -1.08 -0.10 -27.88
C ASN A 9 -0.88 0.71 -26.58
N LYS A 10 -1.67 0.46 -25.53
CA LYS A 10 -1.52 1.18 -24.27
C LYS A 10 -0.34 0.65 -23.46
N LYS A 11 0.63 1.53 -23.21
CA LYS A 11 1.76 1.19 -22.34
C LYS A 11 1.31 1.21 -20.88
N THR A 12 1.59 0.16 -20.15
CA THR A 12 1.42 0.08 -18.70
C THR A 12 2.80 0.15 -18.05
N PHE A 13 2.93 1.03 -17.07
CA PHE A 13 4.14 1.16 -16.27
C PHE A 13 3.89 0.70 -14.84
N ALA A 14 4.90 0.03 -14.28
CA ALA A 14 4.98 -0.24 -12.84
C ALA A 14 6.05 0.68 -12.22
N PHE A 15 5.71 1.35 -11.14
CA PHE A 15 6.63 2.19 -10.37
C PHE A 15 6.98 1.46 -9.08
N ILE A 16 8.28 1.30 -8.84
CA ILE A 16 8.79 0.51 -7.74
C ILE A 16 9.51 1.44 -6.75
N GLY A 17 9.11 1.40 -5.49
CA GLY A 17 9.84 2.00 -4.38
C GLY A 17 10.70 0.95 -3.67
N SER A 18 11.88 1.35 -3.22
CA SER A 18 12.84 0.45 -2.57
C SER A 18 13.52 1.09 -1.36
N TYR A 19 14.16 0.27 -0.52
CA TYR A 19 15.16 0.78 0.41
C TYR A 19 16.44 1.10 -0.35
N ALA A 20 16.88 2.33 -0.30
CA ALA A 20 18.11 2.79 -0.98
C ALA A 20 18.73 3.96 -0.23
N GLU A 21 20.07 4.03 -0.26
CA GLU A 21 20.79 5.23 0.10
C GLU A 21 20.65 6.28 -1.01
N SER A 22 20.77 7.57 -0.66
CA SER A 22 20.54 8.67 -1.61
C SER A 22 21.48 8.66 -2.84
N ASN A 23 22.62 7.99 -2.76
CA ASN A 23 23.56 7.81 -3.88
C ASN A 23 23.30 6.54 -4.70
N GLN A 24 22.15 5.90 -4.51
CA GLN A 24 21.71 4.70 -5.21
C GLN A 24 20.32 4.93 -5.80
N PRO A 25 19.97 4.22 -6.89
CA PRO A 25 18.60 4.21 -7.39
C PRO A 25 17.62 3.68 -6.34
N GLY A 26 16.54 4.40 -6.10
CA GLY A 26 15.54 4.06 -5.09
C GLY A 26 14.11 4.02 -5.61
N VAL A 27 13.80 4.74 -6.70
CA VAL A 27 12.54 4.64 -7.43
C VAL A 27 12.83 4.20 -8.85
N TYR A 28 12.09 3.20 -9.32
CA TYR A 28 12.25 2.66 -10.67
C TYR A 28 10.94 2.76 -11.43
N THR A 29 11.01 3.11 -12.70
CA THR A 29 9.94 2.90 -13.68
C THR A 29 10.25 1.64 -14.46
N CYS A 30 9.32 0.69 -14.46
CA CYS A 30 9.40 -0.53 -15.25
C CYS A 30 8.31 -0.54 -16.30
N GLN A 31 8.64 -0.95 -17.52
CA GLN A 31 7.64 -1.30 -18.51
C GLN A 31 7.05 -2.66 -18.10
N TYR A 32 5.73 -2.73 -18.06
CA TYR A 32 4.99 -3.97 -17.77
C TYR A 32 4.49 -4.59 -19.08
N ASP A 33 4.79 -5.88 -19.27
CA ASP A 33 4.27 -6.67 -20.37
C ASP A 33 2.96 -7.33 -19.94
N VAL A 34 1.86 -6.88 -20.53
CA VAL A 34 0.51 -7.37 -20.23
C VAL A 34 0.27 -8.82 -20.68
N GLU A 35 1.09 -9.37 -21.60
CA GLU A 35 0.89 -10.73 -22.13
C GLU A 35 1.51 -11.81 -21.25
N ASN A 36 2.61 -11.51 -20.56
CA ASN A 36 3.34 -12.50 -19.77
C ASN A 36 3.60 -12.07 -18.31
N GLY A 37 3.23 -10.83 -17.92
CA GLY A 37 3.39 -10.31 -16.59
C GLY A 37 4.82 -9.92 -16.22
N SER A 38 5.74 -9.81 -17.19
CA SER A 38 7.13 -9.44 -16.92
C SER A 38 7.32 -7.94 -16.74
N LEU A 39 8.42 -7.58 -16.06
CA LEU A 39 8.87 -6.21 -15.86
C LEU A 39 10.26 -6.02 -16.49
N GLU A 40 10.45 -4.87 -17.14
CA GLU A 40 11.75 -4.41 -17.62
C GLU A 40 12.01 -2.98 -17.12
N VAL A 41 13.16 -2.72 -16.49
CA VAL A 41 13.51 -1.38 -16.00
C VAL A 41 13.74 -0.44 -17.18
N ALA A 42 12.92 0.60 -17.26
CA ALA A 42 13.03 1.66 -18.27
C ALA A 42 13.81 2.87 -17.73
N HIS A 43 13.52 3.29 -16.51
CA HIS A 43 14.14 4.46 -15.86
C HIS A 43 14.33 4.22 -14.37
N GLN A 44 15.24 5.01 -13.77
CA GLN A 44 15.51 4.97 -12.33
C GLN A 44 15.82 6.38 -11.81
N VAL A 45 15.52 6.62 -10.54
CA VAL A 45 15.74 7.90 -9.84
C VAL A 45 16.68 7.66 -8.66
N GLU A 46 17.71 8.48 -8.57
CA GLU A 46 18.63 8.61 -7.43
C GLU A 46 18.33 9.89 -6.64
N GLY A 47 19.01 10.10 -5.54
CA GLY A 47 18.86 11.32 -4.72
C GLY A 47 17.84 11.19 -3.59
N LEU A 48 17.15 10.05 -3.45
CA LEU A 48 16.16 9.80 -2.41
C LEU A 48 16.69 8.84 -1.35
N GLN A 49 16.54 9.20 -0.09
CA GLN A 49 16.87 8.32 1.03
C GLN A 49 15.66 7.47 1.38
N ASN A 50 15.75 6.14 1.24
CA ASN A 50 14.70 5.19 1.56
C ASN A 50 13.31 5.53 0.94
N PRO A 51 13.17 5.66 -0.39
CA PRO A 51 11.89 5.93 -1.04
C PRO A 51 11.00 4.67 -1.06
N THR A 52 10.60 4.23 0.13
CA THR A 52 9.99 2.91 0.37
C THR A 52 8.54 2.78 -0.05
N PHE A 53 7.85 3.89 -0.34
CA PHE A 53 6.46 3.85 -0.81
C PHE A 53 6.21 4.98 -1.82
N VAL A 54 5.39 4.67 -2.84
CA VAL A 54 4.98 5.62 -3.86
C VAL A 54 3.46 5.64 -4.01
N ALA A 55 2.93 6.80 -4.38
CA ALA A 55 1.53 7.00 -4.77
C ALA A 55 1.48 7.61 -6.17
N ILE A 56 0.46 7.23 -6.96
CA ILE A 56 0.33 7.62 -8.36
C ILE A 56 -0.99 8.36 -8.58
N ASP A 57 -0.91 9.55 -9.16
CA ASP A 57 -2.02 10.20 -9.84
C ASP A 57 -1.96 9.83 -11.33
N ALA A 58 -2.64 8.75 -11.69
CA ALA A 58 -2.65 8.27 -13.07
C ALA A 58 -3.40 9.22 -14.01
N LYS A 59 -4.32 10.04 -13.49
CA LYS A 59 -5.09 11.00 -14.29
C LYS A 59 -4.24 12.17 -14.78
N ASN A 60 -3.39 12.70 -13.89
CA ASN A 60 -2.55 13.88 -14.17
C ASN A 60 -1.07 13.50 -14.37
N TRP A 61 -0.75 12.20 -14.43
CA TRP A 61 0.60 11.68 -14.64
C TRP A 61 1.61 12.24 -13.64
N LYS A 62 1.31 12.05 -12.35
CA LYS A 62 2.19 12.44 -11.25
C LYS A 62 2.55 11.22 -10.40
N LEU A 63 3.76 11.24 -9.87
CA LEU A 63 4.23 10.30 -8.87
C LEU A 63 4.66 11.08 -7.62
N TYR A 64 4.29 10.54 -6.48
CA TYR A 64 4.68 11.02 -5.16
C TYR A 64 5.43 9.91 -4.44
N SER A 65 6.65 10.17 -4.03
CA SER A 65 7.51 9.20 -3.35
C SER A 65 7.85 9.68 -1.95
N LEU A 66 7.77 8.78 -0.98
CA LEU A 66 8.41 9.03 0.31
C LEU A 66 9.92 9.23 0.11
N THR A 67 10.51 9.98 1.01
CA THR A 67 11.94 10.01 1.26
C THR A 67 12.19 10.44 2.70
N GLU A 68 13.40 10.23 3.19
CA GLU A 68 13.81 10.79 4.46
C GLU A 68 14.53 12.13 4.22
N GLY A 69 14.27 13.07 5.11
CA GLY A 69 14.95 14.36 5.15
C GLY A 69 15.64 14.59 6.48
N VAL A 70 16.18 15.77 6.64
CA VAL A 70 16.68 16.30 7.91
C VAL A 70 16.00 17.64 8.19
N ASP A 71 15.58 17.86 9.43
CA ASP A 71 15.00 19.14 9.85
C ASP A 71 16.08 20.19 10.14
N ALA A 72 15.65 21.38 10.57
CA ALA A 72 16.56 22.46 10.94
C ALA A 72 17.53 22.12 12.08
N ASN A 73 17.22 21.11 12.89
CA ASN A 73 18.03 20.62 14.00
C ASN A 73 18.90 19.41 13.61
N GLN A 74 19.01 19.11 12.32
CA GLN A 74 19.72 17.94 11.78
C GLN A 74 19.15 16.59 12.25
N GLN A 75 17.85 16.54 12.63
CA GLN A 75 17.18 15.29 12.98
C GLN A 75 16.48 14.69 11.77
N ARG A 76 16.51 13.36 11.65
CA ARG A 76 15.82 12.65 10.56
C ARG A 76 14.32 12.87 10.66
N CYS A 77 13.72 13.24 9.55
CA CYS A 77 12.28 13.51 9.45
C CYS A 77 11.70 12.85 8.18
N GLY A 78 10.38 12.83 8.08
CA GLY A 78 9.68 12.40 6.88
C GLY A 78 9.65 13.51 5.85
N ALA A 79 9.95 13.17 4.61
CA ALA A 79 9.80 14.05 3.46
C ALA A 79 9.10 13.30 2.32
N ALA A 80 8.64 14.03 1.33
CA ALA A 80 8.08 13.47 0.11
C ALA A 80 8.51 14.29 -1.11
N SER A 81 8.80 13.58 -2.19
CA SER A 81 9.14 14.16 -3.50
C SER A 81 8.03 13.94 -4.49
N SER A 82 7.79 14.90 -5.36
CA SER A 82 6.84 14.81 -6.46
C SER A 82 7.52 14.87 -7.82
N TYR A 83 6.93 14.19 -8.80
CA TYR A 83 7.45 14.05 -10.15
C TYR A 83 6.33 14.12 -11.18
N HIS A 84 6.62 14.69 -12.36
CA HIS A 84 5.87 14.40 -13.58
C HIS A 84 6.27 13.03 -14.12
N ILE A 85 5.29 12.26 -14.58
CA ILE A 85 5.52 11.03 -15.33
C ILE A 85 5.32 11.35 -16.82
N ASN A 86 6.29 11.05 -17.65
CA ASN A 86 6.09 11.08 -19.10
C ASN A 86 5.21 9.88 -19.52
N PRO A 87 4.00 10.09 -20.05
CA PRO A 87 3.07 9.00 -20.34
C PRO A 87 3.55 8.05 -21.46
N SER A 88 4.51 8.47 -22.29
CA SER A 88 5.04 7.65 -23.38
C SER A 88 6.25 6.80 -23.00
N SER A 89 7.08 7.30 -22.06
CA SER A 89 8.33 6.65 -21.66
C SER A 89 8.33 6.15 -20.22
N GLY A 90 7.45 6.70 -19.33
CA GLY A 90 7.48 6.48 -17.90
C GLY A 90 8.58 7.27 -17.19
N GLU A 91 9.34 8.11 -17.89
CA GLU A 91 10.40 8.93 -17.31
C GLU A 91 9.86 9.90 -16.27
N LEU A 92 10.59 10.03 -15.14
CA LEU A 92 10.22 10.89 -14.03
C LEU A 92 11.00 12.21 -14.08
N THR A 93 10.26 13.32 -14.13
CA THR A 93 10.84 14.68 -14.04
C THR A 93 10.50 15.28 -12.67
N PHE A 94 11.51 15.63 -11.89
CA PHE A 94 11.36 16.19 -10.54
C PHE A 94 10.57 17.50 -10.54
N ILE A 95 9.66 17.65 -9.58
CA ILE A 95 8.91 18.90 -9.35
C ILE A 95 9.41 19.54 -8.06
N ASN A 96 9.19 18.92 -6.90
CA ASN A 96 9.66 19.45 -5.62
C ASN A 96 9.85 18.35 -4.56
N ASN A 97 10.45 18.74 -3.45
CA ASN A 97 10.58 17.94 -2.24
C ASN A 97 10.17 18.80 -1.04
N VAL A 98 9.41 18.22 -0.10
CA VAL A 98 8.97 18.90 1.11
C VAL A 98 9.11 18.00 2.33
N ILE A 99 9.41 18.60 3.50
CA ILE A 99 9.29 17.92 4.79
C ILE A 99 7.79 17.77 5.09
N THR A 100 7.36 16.55 5.43
CA THR A 100 5.96 16.23 5.69
C THR A 100 5.67 16.02 7.18
N LEU A 101 6.55 15.31 7.89
CA LEU A 101 6.37 15.01 9.32
C LEU A 101 7.70 15.10 10.07
N PRO A 102 7.68 15.40 11.38
CA PRO A 102 8.92 15.47 12.18
C PRO A 102 9.58 14.09 12.43
N ALA A 103 8.96 13.00 11.97
CA ALA A 103 9.51 11.65 12.05
C ALA A 103 9.40 10.96 10.69
N THR A 104 10.28 9.99 10.41
CA THR A 104 10.31 9.26 9.14
C THR A 104 8.98 8.56 8.84
N THR A 105 8.59 8.57 7.58
CA THR A 105 7.30 8.05 7.08
C THR A 105 7.44 6.68 6.43
N CYS A 106 6.36 5.91 6.42
CA CYS A 106 6.33 4.54 5.87
C CYS A 106 5.21 4.29 4.85
N HIS A 107 4.25 5.19 4.74
CA HIS A 107 3.15 5.09 3.78
C HIS A 107 2.78 6.47 3.23
N ILE A 108 2.44 6.54 1.94
CA ILE A 108 1.94 7.72 1.25
C ILE A 108 0.75 7.34 0.39
N THR A 109 -0.28 8.16 0.37
CA THR A 109 -1.44 7.99 -0.50
C THR A 109 -1.99 9.34 -0.94
N LEU A 110 -2.80 9.33 -2.00
CA LEU A 110 -3.57 10.48 -2.46
C LEU A 110 -5.03 10.32 -2.07
N ASP A 111 -5.72 11.43 -1.89
CA ASP A 111 -7.17 11.42 -1.88
C ASP A 111 -7.72 11.14 -3.30
N ARG A 112 -9.01 10.82 -3.41
CA ARG A 112 -9.63 10.43 -4.69
C ARG A 112 -9.71 11.54 -5.74
N SER A 113 -9.68 12.81 -5.30
CA SER A 113 -9.66 13.98 -6.20
C SER A 113 -8.24 14.41 -6.57
N ASN A 114 -7.21 13.81 -5.96
CA ASN A 114 -5.80 14.18 -6.09
C ASN A 114 -5.50 15.62 -5.63
N GLU A 115 -6.23 16.09 -4.62
CA GLU A 115 -6.04 17.42 -4.04
C GLU A 115 -5.12 17.44 -2.83
N VAL A 116 -4.94 16.28 -2.17
CA VAL A 116 -4.08 16.15 -1.00
C VAL A 116 -3.27 14.85 -1.04
N VAL A 117 -2.07 14.94 -0.50
CA VAL A 117 -1.20 13.80 -0.17
C VAL A 117 -1.28 13.56 1.33
N MET A 118 -1.47 12.31 1.74
CA MET A 118 -1.42 11.90 3.14
C MET A 118 -0.28 10.93 3.37
N VAL A 119 0.40 11.10 4.50
CA VAL A 119 1.54 10.25 4.90
C VAL A 119 1.34 9.71 6.31
N ALA A 120 1.78 8.48 6.56
CA ALA A 120 1.80 7.88 7.90
C ALA A 120 3.23 7.67 8.37
N SER A 121 3.46 7.90 9.67
CA SER A 121 4.75 7.70 10.34
C SER A 121 4.65 6.60 11.40
N TYR A 122 5.31 5.48 11.16
CA TYR A 122 5.43 4.38 12.12
C TYR A 122 6.20 4.79 13.38
N HIS A 123 7.33 5.47 13.19
CA HIS A 123 8.18 5.88 14.32
C HIS A 123 7.60 7.07 15.08
N GLY A 124 6.89 7.97 14.40
CA GLY A 124 6.23 9.13 15.00
C GLY A 124 4.85 8.86 15.58
N GLY A 125 4.17 7.77 15.15
CA GLY A 125 2.80 7.49 15.57
C GLY A 125 1.83 8.60 15.16
N MET A 126 1.97 9.12 13.93
CA MET A 126 1.20 10.26 13.45
C MET A 126 0.88 10.14 11.96
N VAL A 127 -0.08 10.90 11.51
CA VAL A 127 -0.44 11.06 10.11
C VAL A 127 -0.43 12.53 9.74
N GLY A 128 0.07 12.85 8.52
CA GLY A 128 0.12 14.21 7.98
C GLY A 128 -0.66 14.32 6.67
N LEU A 129 -1.18 15.51 6.41
CA LEU A 129 -1.89 15.87 5.19
C LEU A 129 -1.26 17.13 4.60
N SER A 130 -0.91 17.08 3.32
CA SER A 130 -0.33 18.18 2.54
C SER A 130 -1.14 18.43 1.27
N PRO A 131 -1.42 19.68 0.87
CA PRO A 131 -2.12 19.95 -0.39
C PRO A 131 -1.24 19.61 -1.60
N VAL A 132 -1.87 19.19 -2.69
CA VAL A 132 -1.27 19.13 -4.02
C VAL A 132 -1.40 20.49 -4.67
N LEU A 133 -0.29 21.01 -5.17
CA LEU A 133 -0.21 22.31 -5.84
C LEU A 133 -0.65 22.21 -7.32
N PRO A 134 -1.01 23.32 -7.98
CA PRO A 134 -1.47 23.31 -9.37
C PRO A 134 -0.48 22.71 -10.39
N ASP A 135 0.82 22.76 -10.11
CA ASP A 135 1.88 22.14 -10.91
C ASP A 135 2.08 20.66 -10.63
N GLY A 136 1.38 20.12 -9.61
CA GLY A 136 1.51 18.76 -9.11
C GLY A 136 2.58 18.59 -8.03
N GLY A 137 3.17 19.69 -7.56
CA GLY A 137 4.04 19.71 -6.39
C GLY A 137 3.29 19.44 -5.11
N ILE A 138 4.00 19.12 -4.03
CA ILE A 138 3.45 18.99 -2.68
C ILE A 138 3.59 20.31 -1.96
N GLY A 139 2.51 20.85 -1.38
CA GLY A 139 2.55 22.04 -0.52
C GLY A 139 3.02 21.71 0.89
N ALA A 140 3.20 22.76 1.70
CA ALA A 140 3.51 22.59 3.13
C ALA A 140 2.41 21.78 3.83
N THR A 141 2.80 20.98 4.81
CA THR A 141 1.86 20.18 5.60
C THR A 141 0.81 21.07 6.27
N ALA A 142 -0.45 20.83 5.97
CA ALA A 142 -1.58 21.63 6.46
C ALA A 142 -2.14 21.10 7.77
N ASP A 143 -2.08 19.77 7.98
CA ASP A 143 -2.61 19.13 9.18
C ASP A 143 -1.73 17.96 9.61
N ILE A 144 -1.58 17.80 10.93
CA ILE A 144 -0.88 16.66 11.55
C ILE A 144 -1.73 16.15 12.70
N GLN A 145 -2.06 14.86 12.67
CA GLN A 145 -2.76 14.17 13.75
C GLN A 145 -1.78 13.25 14.48
N GLN A 146 -1.46 13.61 15.74
CA GLN A 146 -0.64 12.80 16.63
C GLN A 146 -1.53 11.83 17.40
N HIS A 147 -1.32 10.52 17.19
CA HIS A 147 -1.99 9.49 17.96
C HIS A 147 -1.42 9.38 19.39
N GLN A 148 -2.20 8.82 20.31
CA GLN A 148 -1.84 8.68 21.72
C GLN A 148 -2.22 7.31 22.26
N GLY A 149 -1.41 6.77 23.19
CA GLY A 149 -1.65 5.50 23.84
C GLY A 149 -0.60 4.45 23.54
N ALA A 150 -0.92 3.21 23.87
CA ALA A 150 -0.10 2.02 23.72
C ALA A 150 -1.00 0.79 23.68
N SER A 151 -0.44 -0.40 23.40
CA SER A 151 -1.14 -1.67 23.53
C SER A 151 -0.30 -2.70 24.31
N VAL A 152 -0.55 -4.00 24.12
CA VAL A 152 -0.12 -5.05 25.06
C VAL A 152 1.28 -5.59 24.84
N LEU A 153 1.85 -5.44 23.62
CA LEU A 153 3.18 -5.96 23.29
C LEU A 153 4.27 -4.88 23.48
N SER A 154 5.49 -5.30 23.74
CA SER A 154 6.63 -4.38 23.93
C SER A 154 6.88 -3.47 22.72
N VAL A 155 6.63 -3.95 21.50
CA VAL A 155 6.71 -3.15 20.27
C VAL A 155 5.57 -2.14 20.14
N GLN A 156 4.51 -2.29 20.91
CA GLN A 156 3.33 -1.41 20.98
C GLN A 156 3.40 -0.43 22.15
N ASP A 157 4.59 -0.02 22.56
CA ASP A 157 4.85 0.93 23.67
C ASP A 157 4.35 2.35 23.39
N ARG A 158 3.98 2.63 22.14
CA ARG A 158 3.50 3.93 21.63
C ARG A 158 2.72 3.75 20.32
N PRO A 159 2.03 4.80 19.85
CA PRO A 159 1.39 4.77 18.53
C PRO A 159 2.39 4.48 17.41
N ARG A 160 1.93 3.74 16.39
CA ARG A 160 2.72 3.35 15.21
C ARG A 160 1.82 3.34 13.98
N ALA A 161 1.44 4.55 13.52
CA ALA A 161 0.61 4.73 12.33
C ALA A 161 1.31 4.17 11.11
N HIS A 162 0.73 3.14 10.46
CA HIS A 162 1.42 2.40 9.41
C HIS A 162 0.88 2.67 8.01
N SER A 163 -0.42 2.87 7.83
CA SER A 163 -1.02 3.17 6.54
C SER A 163 -2.23 4.08 6.65
N VAL A 164 -2.52 4.79 5.57
CA VAL A 164 -3.74 5.59 5.38
C VAL A 164 -4.51 5.03 4.20
N PHE A 165 -5.81 4.85 4.33
CA PHE A 165 -6.71 4.43 3.27
C PHE A 165 -7.92 5.37 3.19
N LEU A 166 -8.61 5.38 2.05
CA LEU A 166 -9.75 6.26 1.80
C LEU A 166 -10.96 5.48 1.31
N ASP A 167 -12.13 5.95 1.69
CA ASP A 167 -13.37 5.48 1.12
C ASP A 167 -13.56 5.95 -0.34
N ARG A 168 -14.53 5.37 -1.06
CA ARG A 168 -14.75 5.75 -2.47
C ARG A 168 -15.34 7.13 -2.65
N LYS A 169 -16.07 7.64 -1.65
CA LYS A 169 -16.71 8.98 -1.69
C LYS A 169 -15.76 10.10 -1.30
N ASN A 170 -14.52 9.77 -0.93
CA ASN A 170 -13.52 10.74 -0.48
C ASN A 170 -13.97 11.54 0.77
N GLN A 171 -14.79 10.92 1.62
CA GLN A 171 -15.37 11.54 2.82
C GLN A 171 -14.66 11.09 4.10
N PHE A 172 -14.13 9.86 4.09
CA PHE A 172 -13.47 9.27 5.25
C PHE A 172 -12.08 8.75 4.90
N ALA A 173 -11.14 9.05 5.77
CA ALA A 173 -9.80 8.46 5.78
C ALA A 173 -9.65 7.59 7.02
N GLY A 174 -9.10 6.38 6.86
CA GLY A 174 -8.77 5.49 7.96
C GLY A 174 -7.27 5.33 8.09
N VAL A 175 -6.77 5.26 9.31
CA VAL A 175 -5.35 5.04 9.64
C VAL A 175 -5.22 3.77 10.45
N CYS A 176 -4.46 2.79 9.92
CA CYS A 176 -4.08 1.61 10.69
C CYS A 176 -2.96 1.98 11.65
N ASP A 177 -3.20 1.91 12.95
CA ASP A 177 -2.18 2.13 13.96
C ASP A 177 -1.81 0.82 14.65
N LEU A 178 -0.66 0.27 14.25
CA LEU A 178 -0.12 -1.00 14.75
C LEU A 178 0.17 -0.94 16.25
N GLY A 179 0.65 0.21 16.75
CA GLY A 179 1.02 0.38 18.15
C GLY A 179 -0.17 0.46 19.09
N LEU A 180 -1.36 0.81 18.57
CA LEU A 180 -2.57 0.97 19.35
C LEU A 180 -3.56 -0.19 19.21
N ASP A 181 -3.32 -1.11 18.28
CA ASP A 181 -4.33 -2.09 17.84
C ASP A 181 -5.64 -1.43 17.41
N LYS A 182 -5.53 -0.32 16.66
CA LYS A 182 -6.70 0.45 16.23
C LYS A 182 -6.67 0.78 14.75
N ILE A 183 -7.87 0.95 14.19
CA ILE A 183 -8.10 1.75 12.99
C ILE A 183 -8.73 3.06 13.46
N ILE A 184 -8.07 4.19 13.18
CA ILE A 184 -8.56 5.52 13.54
C ILE A 184 -9.18 6.16 12.31
N MET A 185 -10.47 6.45 12.38
CA MET A 185 -11.23 7.03 11.27
C MET A 185 -11.37 8.54 11.45
N TYR A 186 -11.14 9.26 10.35
CA TYR A 186 -11.27 10.70 10.22
C TYR A 186 -12.28 11.05 9.14
N LYS A 187 -12.99 12.16 9.31
CA LYS A 187 -13.63 12.85 8.17
C LYS A 187 -12.57 13.65 7.44
N LEU A 188 -12.54 13.52 6.12
CA LEU A 188 -11.62 14.28 5.27
C LEU A 188 -12.28 15.60 4.87
N ASP A 189 -11.80 16.71 5.41
CA ASP A 189 -12.23 18.05 5.02
C ASP A 189 -11.24 18.61 3.99
N LEU A 190 -11.59 18.49 2.73
CA LEU A 190 -10.75 19.00 1.63
C LEU A 190 -10.76 20.52 1.53
N SER A 191 -11.81 21.21 2.02
CA SER A 191 -11.86 22.68 1.98
C SER A 191 -10.90 23.31 2.97
N GLU A 192 -10.80 22.75 4.16
CA GLU A 192 -9.89 23.21 5.21
C GLU A 192 -8.55 22.47 5.19
N LYS A 193 -8.40 21.44 4.34
CA LYS A 193 -7.23 20.56 4.26
C LYS A 193 -6.92 19.94 5.63
N LYS A 194 -7.92 19.26 6.23
CA LYS A 194 -7.85 18.69 7.59
C LYS A 194 -8.37 17.26 7.67
N LEU A 195 -7.83 16.52 8.62
CA LEU A 195 -8.33 15.25 9.11
C LEU A 195 -9.10 15.51 10.43
N VAL A 196 -10.42 15.42 10.41
CA VAL A 196 -11.26 15.67 11.58
C VAL A 196 -11.53 14.33 12.28
N PRO A 197 -11.13 14.12 13.54
CA PRO A 197 -11.36 12.88 14.27
C PRO A 197 -12.84 12.49 14.22
N HIS A 198 -13.10 11.20 13.92
CA HIS A 198 -14.46 10.70 13.76
C HIS A 198 -14.78 9.58 14.74
N HIS A 199 -14.13 8.41 14.61
CA HIS A 199 -14.23 7.33 15.60
C HIS A 199 -13.03 6.38 15.51
N GLU A 200 -12.93 5.48 16.50
CA GLU A 200 -11.89 4.45 16.55
C GLU A 200 -12.52 3.06 16.50
N VAL A 201 -11.84 2.16 15.81
CA VAL A 201 -12.20 0.74 15.74
C VAL A 201 -11.10 -0.04 16.45
N GLN A 202 -11.45 -0.72 17.54
CA GLN A 202 -10.52 -1.55 18.29
C GLN A 202 -10.34 -2.89 17.56
N ILE A 203 -9.10 -3.28 17.35
CA ILE A 203 -8.70 -4.61 16.88
C ILE A 203 -8.29 -5.44 18.10
N THR A 204 -8.33 -6.75 18.00
CA THR A 204 -7.87 -7.65 19.07
C THR A 204 -6.48 -7.23 19.56
N PRO A 205 -6.27 -7.02 20.88
CA PRO A 205 -4.98 -6.60 21.42
C PRO A 205 -3.84 -7.54 21.02
N GLY A 206 -2.70 -6.96 20.59
CA GLY A 206 -1.55 -7.71 20.10
C GLY A 206 -1.59 -8.03 18.59
N SER A 207 -2.64 -7.62 17.88
CA SER A 207 -2.79 -7.89 16.45
C SER A 207 -1.89 -7.03 15.57
N GLY A 208 -1.76 -5.75 15.84
CA GLY A 208 -0.94 -4.80 15.06
C GLY A 208 -1.47 -4.56 13.64
N PRO A 209 -2.60 -3.85 13.46
CA PRO A 209 -3.14 -3.55 12.13
C PRO A 209 -2.16 -2.73 11.31
N ARG A 210 -1.93 -3.16 10.05
CA ARG A 210 -0.85 -2.62 9.21
C ARG A 210 -1.34 -1.96 7.93
N HIS A 211 -1.95 -2.71 7.04
CA HIS A 211 -2.52 -2.27 5.77
C HIS A 211 -3.99 -2.67 5.67
N PHE A 212 -4.76 -1.91 4.90
CA PHE A 212 -6.20 -2.09 4.71
C PHE A 212 -6.55 -2.14 3.22
N ALA A 213 -7.50 -3.00 2.85
CA ALA A 213 -8.07 -3.07 1.52
C ALA A 213 -9.60 -3.06 1.59
N PHE A 214 -10.23 -2.16 0.83
CA PHE A 214 -11.67 -2.25 0.58
C PHE A 214 -11.97 -3.32 -0.47
N HIS A 215 -13.09 -4.00 -0.30
CA HIS A 215 -13.72 -4.74 -1.38
C HIS A 215 -14.21 -3.76 -2.48
N PRO A 216 -14.18 -4.10 -3.78
CA PRO A 216 -14.64 -3.21 -4.86
C PRO A 216 -16.07 -2.70 -4.71
N SER A 217 -16.96 -3.44 -4.03
CA SER A 217 -18.33 -2.99 -3.70
C SER A 217 -18.38 -1.92 -2.60
N TYR A 218 -17.29 -1.76 -1.82
CA TYR A 218 -17.23 -0.93 -0.62
C TYR A 218 -18.24 -1.29 0.49
N GLN A 219 -18.81 -2.51 0.45
CA GLN A 219 -19.61 -3.04 1.55
C GLN A 219 -18.75 -3.71 2.61
N PHE A 220 -17.53 -4.10 2.24
CA PHE A 220 -16.59 -4.81 3.09
C PHE A 220 -15.21 -4.18 3.04
N GLY A 221 -14.45 -4.37 4.10
CA GLY A 221 -13.04 -3.99 4.19
C GLY A 221 -12.26 -5.01 5.00
N TYR A 222 -10.95 -5.07 4.78
CA TYR A 222 -10.06 -6.06 5.36
C TYR A 222 -8.78 -5.40 5.85
N VAL A 223 -8.39 -5.63 7.08
CA VAL A 223 -7.11 -5.22 7.63
C VAL A 223 -6.20 -6.42 7.81
N ILE A 224 -4.95 -6.32 7.36
CA ILE A 224 -3.93 -7.32 7.69
C ILE A 224 -3.19 -6.89 8.95
N ASN A 225 -3.08 -7.82 9.91
CA ASN A 225 -2.48 -7.60 11.22
C ASN A 225 -1.06 -8.13 11.24
N GLU A 226 -0.06 -7.25 11.36
CA GLU A 226 1.36 -7.60 11.26
C GLU A 226 1.80 -8.55 12.37
N LEU A 227 1.44 -8.24 13.63
CA LEU A 227 1.95 -8.93 14.81
C LEU A 227 1.18 -10.21 15.11
N GLY A 228 -0.15 -10.18 14.91
CA GLY A 228 -1.02 -11.33 15.17
C GLY A 228 -1.08 -12.35 14.03
N SER A 229 -0.46 -12.09 12.88
CA SER A 229 -0.54 -12.94 11.68
C SER A 229 -1.97 -13.34 11.32
N THR A 230 -2.87 -12.35 11.29
CA THR A 230 -4.30 -12.52 11.00
C THR A 230 -4.79 -11.49 10.00
N ILE A 231 -5.97 -11.74 9.45
CA ILE A 231 -6.78 -10.75 8.73
C ILE A 231 -8.10 -10.58 9.46
N THR A 232 -8.49 -9.33 9.71
CA THR A 232 -9.80 -8.98 10.24
C THR A 232 -10.67 -8.40 9.14
N ALA A 233 -11.86 -9.01 8.93
CA ALA A 233 -12.86 -8.59 7.97
C ALA A 233 -13.92 -7.72 8.65
N PHE A 234 -14.41 -6.72 7.93
CA PHE A 234 -15.41 -5.75 8.39
C PHE A 234 -16.54 -5.58 7.39
N ARG A 235 -17.73 -5.32 7.90
CA ARG A 235 -18.76 -4.59 7.16
C ARG A 235 -18.47 -3.10 7.26
N TYR A 236 -18.63 -2.41 6.14
CA TYR A 236 -18.43 -0.95 6.06
C TYR A 236 -19.74 -0.23 5.83
N ASP A 237 -20.07 0.69 6.72
CA ASP A 237 -21.16 1.65 6.57
C ASP A 237 -20.59 2.91 5.92
N GLU A 238 -20.80 3.04 4.61
CA GLU A 238 -20.25 4.12 3.81
C GLU A 238 -20.85 5.50 4.16
N GLU A 239 -22.10 5.54 4.66
CA GLU A 239 -22.73 6.81 5.03
C GLU A 239 -22.16 7.39 6.31
N ASN A 240 -21.83 6.52 7.25
CA ASN A 240 -21.32 6.90 8.56
C ASN A 240 -19.81 6.67 8.72
N GLY A 241 -19.12 6.13 7.71
CA GLY A 241 -17.69 5.81 7.75
C GLY A 241 -17.33 4.82 8.84
N LYS A 242 -18.21 3.85 9.17
CA LYS A 242 -18.02 2.91 10.28
C LYS A 242 -17.64 1.53 9.80
N LEU A 243 -16.70 0.93 10.49
CA LEU A 243 -16.30 -0.47 10.31
C LEU A 243 -16.86 -1.30 11.47
N THR A 244 -17.51 -2.42 11.15
CA THR A 244 -18.01 -3.39 12.13
C THR A 244 -17.36 -4.73 11.85
N GLU A 245 -16.60 -5.26 12.80
CA GLU A 245 -15.91 -6.55 12.66
C GLU A 245 -16.90 -7.67 12.41
N SER A 246 -16.55 -8.58 11.49
CA SER A 246 -17.34 -9.76 11.13
C SER A 246 -16.58 -11.07 11.26
N GLN A 247 -15.24 -11.03 11.10
CA GLN A 247 -14.40 -12.24 11.20
C GLN A 247 -12.95 -11.83 11.45
N THR A 248 -12.22 -12.66 12.22
CA THR A 248 -10.75 -12.66 12.25
C THR A 248 -10.26 -14.08 11.91
N ILE A 249 -9.32 -14.19 10.96
CA ILE A 249 -8.82 -15.47 10.44
C ILE A 249 -7.28 -15.46 10.36
N SER A 250 -6.63 -16.60 10.67
CA SER A 250 -5.17 -16.76 10.61
C SER A 250 -4.65 -16.68 9.16
N THR A 251 -3.49 -16.02 8.95
CA THR A 251 -2.77 -16.02 7.66
C THR A 251 -1.76 -17.15 7.52
N LEU A 252 -1.68 -18.01 8.53
CA LEU A 252 -0.70 -19.10 8.63
C LEU A 252 -1.42 -20.46 8.75
N PRO A 253 -0.82 -21.53 8.21
CA PRO A 253 -1.30 -22.87 8.49
C PRO A 253 -1.05 -23.23 9.97
N ASP A 254 -1.93 -24.06 10.55
CA ASP A 254 -1.83 -24.49 11.95
C ASP A 254 -0.51 -25.24 12.26
N THR A 255 0.15 -25.76 11.23
CA THR A 255 1.42 -26.50 11.33
C THR A 255 2.65 -25.60 11.26
N PHE A 256 2.49 -24.29 11.03
CA PHE A 256 3.63 -23.41 10.94
C PHE A 256 4.18 -23.07 12.32
N GLU A 257 5.46 -23.41 12.51
CA GLU A 257 6.23 -23.08 13.70
C GLU A 257 7.33 -22.10 13.30
N GLY A 258 7.26 -20.88 13.74
CA GLY A 258 8.27 -19.85 13.42
C GLY A 258 7.78 -18.43 13.62
N GLU A 259 8.70 -17.48 13.50
CA GLU A 259 8.34 -16.05 13.51
C GLU A 259 7.74 -15.66 12.16
N ASN A 260 6.66 -14.89 12.22
CA ASN A 260 6.03 -14.32 11.04
C ASN A 260 5.56 -12.90 11.33
N ALA A 261 5.56 -12.08 10.29
CA ALA A 261 4.98 -10.75 10.33
C ALA A 261 4.26 -10.48 9.00
N CYS A 262 2.96 -10.28 9.04
CA CYS A 262 2.22 -9.93 7.83
C CYS A 262 2.65 -8.56 7.28
N ALA A 263 2.44 -8.34 5.97
CA ALA A 263 2.83 -7.06 5.38
C ALA A 263 1.72 -6.41 4.57
N ASP A 264 1.37 -6.90 3.42
CA ASP A 264 0.49 -6.22 2.48
C ASP A 264 -0.80 -7.02 2.20
N ILE A 265 -1.84 -6.35 1.73
CA ILE A 265 -3.16 -6.92 1.50
C ILE A 265 -3.84 -6.29 0.30
N HIS A 266 -4.38 -7.10 -0.60
CA HIS A 266 -5.14 -6.65 -1.76
C HIS A 266 -6.34 -7.56 -2.03
N VAL A 267 -7.46 -6.94 -2.42
CA VAL A 267 -8.62 -7.65 -3.01
C VAL A 267 -8.44 -7.68 -4.52
N SER A 268 -8.76 -8.80 -5.15
CA SER A 268 -8.76 -8.90 -6.62
C SER A 268 -9.77 -7.91 -7.25
N PRO A 269 -9.52 -7.39 -8.46
CA PRO A 269 -10.40 -6.42 -9.10
C PRO A 269 -11.85 -6.93 -9.28
N ASP A 270 -12.03 -8.25 -9.42
CA ASP A 270 -13.33 -8.90 -9.51
C ASP A 270 -14.04 -9.10 -8.15
N GLY A 271 -13.39 -8.72 -7.04
CA GLY A 271 -13.92 -8.85 -5.68
C GLY A 271 -13.99 -10.26 -5.13
N ARG A 272 -13.52 -11.28 -5.85
CA ARG A 272 -13.72 -12.70 -5.48
C ARG A 272 -12.68 -13.26 -4.53
N PHE A 273 -11.49 -12.66 -4.49
CA PHE A 273 -10.36 -13.17 -3.72
C PHE A 273 -9.62 -12.07 -2.98
N LEU A 274 -9.12 -12.42 -1.80
CA LEU A 274 -8.24 -11.60 -0.97
C LEU A 274 -6.87 -12.24 -0.88
N TYR A 275 -5.83 -11.44 -1.00
CA TYR A 275 -4.43 -11.84 -0.93
C TYR A 275 -3.75 -11.12 0.22
N GLY A 276 -2.92 -11.83 1.01
CA GLY A 276 -2.13 -11.27 2.10
C GLY A 276 -0.71 -11.82 2.10
N SER A 277 0.31 -10.98 2.34
CA SER A 277 1.70 -11.43 2.36
C SER A 277 2.22 -11.72 3.76
N ASN A 278 2.97 -12.82 3.90
CA ASN A 278 3.58 -13.33 5.12
C ASN A 278 5.12 -13.29 5.02
N ARG A 279 5.76 -12.49 5.86
CA ARG A 279 7.22 -12.42 6.02
C ARG A 279 7.66 -13.36 7.14
N GLY A 280 8.31 -14.44 6.80
CA GLY A 280 8.68 -15.55 7.71
C GLY A 280 8.14 -16.88 7.16
N HIS A 281 6.84 -17.01 6.92
CA HIS A 281 6.27 -18.12 6.14
C HIS A 281 6.57 -17.99 4.63
N GLU A 282 6.95 -16.80 4.17
CA GLU A 282 7.37 -16.48 2.79
C GLU A 282 6.31 -16.89 1.76
N SER A 283 5.07 -16.46 2.00
CA SER A 283 3.92 -16.80 1.17
C SER A 283 2.98 -15.63 0.92
N ILE A 284 2.16 -15.78 -0.12
CA ILE A 284 0.88 -15.08 -0.24
C ILE A 284 -0.21 -16.04 0.22
N VAL A 285 -0.93 -15.69 1.28
CA VAL A 285 -2.16 -16.38 1.67
C VAL A 285 -3.31 -15.89 0.80
N ILE A 286 -4.15 -16.80 0.34
CA ILE A 286 -5.27 -16.52 -0.57
C ILE A 286 -6.57 -16.99 0.07
N TYR A 287 -7.56 -16.11 0.09
CA TYR A 287 -8.92 -16.41 0.55
C TYR A 287 -9.93 -16.14 -0.55
N ALA A 288 -10.95 -17.00 -0.64
CA ALA A 288 -12.18 -16.66 -1.36
C ALA A 288 -13.03 -15.75 -0.47
N ILE A 289 -13.66 -14.76 -1.09
CA ILE A 289 -14.58 -13.81 -0.44
C ILE A 289 -16.00 -14.23 -0.77
N ASP A 290 -16.82 -14.47 0.25
CA ASP A 290 -18.25 -14.67 0.09
C ASP A 290 -18.92 -13.33 -0.30
N ALA A 291 -19.63 -13.31 -1.42
CA ALA A 291 -20.15 -12.08 -2.03
C ALA A 291 -21.22 -11.37 -1.18
N ASP A 292 -21.97 -12.12 -0.37
CA ASP A 292 -23.09 -11.61 0.44
C ASP A 292 -22.66 -11.15 1.83
N SER A 293 -21.73 -11.88 2.43
CA SER A 293 -21.30 -11.66 3.81
C SER A 293 -19.95 -10.97 3.93
N GLY A 294 -19.08 -11.06 2.91
CA GLY A 294 -17.69 -10.60 2.93
C GLY A 294 -16.76 -11.50 3.75
N LEU A 295 -17.25 -12.68 4.20
CA LEU A 295 -16.45 -13.61 4.97
C LEU A 295 -15.41 -14.32 4.11
N LEU A 296 -14.31 -14.70 4.75
CA LEU A 296 -13.14 -15.29 4.12
C LEU A 296 -13.08 -16.80 4.31
N SER A 297 -12.78 -17.53 3.24
CA SER A 297 -12.49 -18.97 3.26
C SER A 297 -11.13 -19.23 2.63
N LEU A 298 -10.26 -19.97 3.31
CA LEU A 298 -8.90 -20.26 2.84
C LEU A 298 -8.92 -21.02 1.50
N VAL A 299 -8.11 -20.58 0.56
CA VAL A 299 -7.85 -21.24 -0.73
C VAL A 299 -6.50 -21.94 -0.70
N GLU A 300 -5.41 -21.18 -0.49
CA GLU A 300 -4.05 -21.74 -0.42
C GLU A 300 -3.04 -20.77 0.19
N TYR A 301 -1.82 -21.28 0.42
CA TYR A 301 -0.60 -20.50 0.73
C TYR A 301 0.37 -20.66 -0.44
N ALA A 302 0.50 -19.65 -1.29
CA ALA A 302 1.38 -19.67 -2.45
C ALA A 302 2.80 -19.20 -2.06
N PRO A 303 3.86 -20.02 -2.26
CA PRO A 303 5.23 -19.60 -2.00
C PRO A 303 5.64 -18.43 -2.89
N VAL A 304 6.35 -17.42 -2.33
CA VAL A 304 6.71 -16.19 -3.06
C VAL A 304 8.00 -16.30 -3.89
N LEU A 305 8.70 -17.42 -3.83
CA LEU A 305 9.97 -17.67 -4.51
C LEU A 305 11.04 -16.61 -4.21
N GLY A 306 11.05 -16.15 -2.96
CA GLY A 306 11.96 -15.15 -2.42
C GLY A 306 11.79 -15.02 -0.92
N LYS A 307 12.34 -13.95 -0.34
CA LYS A 307 12.28 -13.71 1.11
C LYS A 307 11.78 -12.31 1.42
N HIS A 308 10.98 -12.23 2.48
CA HIS A 308 10.43 -10.99 3.00
C HIS A 308 9.53 -10.26 1.98
N PRO A 309 8.39 -10.87 1.57
CA PRO A 309 7.42 -10.27 0.64
C PRO A 309 6.74 -9.07 1.31
N ARG A 310 7.40 -7.90 1.27
CA ARG A 310 6.93 -6.71 2.01
C ARG A 310 5.75 -6.01 1.33
N ASN A 311 5.66 -6.15 0.00
CA ASN A 311 4.58 -5.62 -0.81
C ASN A 311 4.35 -6.52 -2.02
N PHE A 312 3.16 -6.48 -2.57
CA PHE A 312 2.85 -7.08 -3.85
C PHE A 312 1.78 -6.21 -4.55
N ALA A 313 1.60 -6.41 -5.83
CA ALA A 313 0.55 -5.74 -6.57
C ALA A 313 -0.17 -6.73 -7.49
N ILE A 314 -1.47 -6.55 -7.65
CA ILE A 314 -2.26 -7.22 -8.69
C ILE A 314 -2.23 -6.31 -9.91
N SER A 315 -1.94 -6.85 -11.08
CA SER A 315 -1.94 -6.08 -12.34
C SER A 315 -3.31 -5.45 -12.60
N PRO A 316 -3.40 -4.32 -13.32
CA PRO A 316 -4.67 -3.62 -13.55
C PRO A 316 -5.74 -4.49 -14.20
N ASP A 317 -5.34 -5.41 -15.09
CA ASP A 317 -6.23 -6.39 -15.74
C ASP A 317 -6.57 -7.61 -14.85
N GLY A 318 -5.98 -7.69 -13.65
CA GLY A 318 -6.19 -8.75 -12.69
C GLY A 318 -5.58 -10.11 -13.07
N ARG A 319 -4.77 -10.20 -14.13
CA ARG A 319 -4.20 -11.47 -14.61
C ARG A 319 -2.94 -11.91 -13.87
N TYR A 320 -2.20 -10.97 -13.30
CA TYR A 320 -0.91 -11.27 -12.67
C TYR A 320 -0.82 -10.67 -11.27
N VAL A 321 -0.02 -11.32 -10.43
CA VAL A 321 0.41 -10.83 -9.12
C VAL A 321 1.93 -10.72 -9.13
N LEU A 322 2.45 -9.54 -8.81
CA LEU A 322 3.88 -9.25 -8.76
C LEU A 322 4.28 -9.08 -7.30
N VAL A 323 5.21 -9.89 -6.81
CA VAL A 323 5.61 -9.93 -5.39
C VAL A 323 7.00 -9.36 -5.23
N ALA A 324 7.11 -8.28 -4.44
CA ALA A 324 8.37 -7.62 -4.09
C ALA A 324 9.00 -8.28 -2.86
N ASN A 325 10.01 -9.09 -3.07
CA ASN A 325 10.77 -9.81 -2.06
C ASN A 325 12.01 -9.00 -1.66
N LYS A 326 11.91 -8.29 -0.56
CA LYS A 326 12.92 -7.33 -0.11
C LYS A 326 14.30 -7.96 0.12
N ASP A 327 14.38 -9.14 0.77
CA ASP A 327 15.62 -9.70 1.26
C ASP A 327 16.32 -10.62 0.23
N THR A 328 15.67 -10.90 -0.91
CA THR A 328 16.26 -11.60 -2.06
C THR A 328 16.42 -10.71 -3.28
N ASP A 329 16.19 -9.38 -3.12
CA ASP A 329 16.42 -8.39 -4.16
C ASP A 329 15.74 -8.74 -5.50
N ASN A 330 14.45 -9.20 -5.43
CA ASN A 330 13.72 -9.59 -6.61
C ASN A 330 12.23 -9.24 -6.57
N ILE A 331 11.66 -9.09 -7.75
CA ILE A 331 10.20 -9.09 -7.97
C ILE A 331 9.89 -10.33 -8.80
N VAL A 332 9.01 -11.19 -8.30
CA VAL A 332 8.58 -12.41 -8.96
C VAL A 332 7.15 -12.26 -9.44
N SER A 333 6.89 -12.69 -10.68
CA SER A 333 5.59 -12.61 -11.31
C SER A 333 4.86 -13.96 -11.27
N PHE A 334 3.57 -13.91 -10.92
CA PHE A 334 2.67 -15.05 -10.88
C PHE A 334 1.45 -14.78 -11.76
N SER A 335 1.01 -15.76 -12.54
CA SER A 335 -0.30 -15.72 -13.17
C SER A 335 -1.38 -16.02 -12.11
N ARG A 336 -2.48 -15.27 -12.16
CA ARG A 336 -3.64 -15.46 -11.29
C ARG A 336 -4.77 -16.15 -12.06
N ASP A 337 -5.21 -17.28 -11.57
CA ASP A 337 -6.42 -17.93 -12.06
C ASP A 337 -7.66 -17.18 -11.52
N ALA A 338 -8.42 -16.55 -12.41
CA ALA A 338 -9.59 -15.76 -12.02
C ALA A 338 -10.74 -16.61 -11.46
N ALA A 339 -10.79 -17.91 -11.73
CA ALA A 339 -11.84 -18.79 -11.23
C ALA A 339 -11.56 -19.31 -9.81
N THR A 340 -10.31 -19.59 -9.50
CA THR A 340 -9.87 -20.22 -8.25
C THR A 340 -9.08 -19.29 -7.32
N GLY A 341 -8.61 -18.14 -7.82
CA GLY A 341 -7.72 -17.21 -7.11
C GLY A 341 -6.28 -17.68 -7.02
N LYS A 342 -5.95 -18.91 -7.42
CA LYS A 342 -4.63 -19.52 -7.25
C LYS A 342 -3.55 -18.82 -8.07
N LEU A 343 -2.32 -18.88 -7.55
CA LEU A 343 -1.14 -18.28 -8.15
C LEU A 343 -0.22 -19.37 -8.72
N THR A 344 0.23 -19.16 -9.96
CA THR A 344 1.21 -20.03 -10.62
C THR A 344 2.39 -19.18 -11.06
N PRO A 345 3.66 -19.53 -10.74
CA PRO A 345 4.82 -18.80 -11.20
C PRO A 345 4.87 -18.72 -12.73
N THR A 346 5.12 -17.53 -13.29
CA THR A 346 5.29 -17.35 -14.73
C THR A 346 6.68 -17.71 -15.22
N GLY A 347 7.66 -17.80 -14.31
CA GLY A 347 9.07 -17.88 -14.61
C GLY A 347 9.74 -16.51 -14.82
N SER A 348 8.96 -15.41 -14.78
CA SER A 348 9.51 -14.06 -14.87
C SER A 348 9.96 -13.55 -13.51
N GLU A 349 11.20 -13.06 -13.46
CA GLU A 349 11.83 -12.46 -12.30
C GLU A 349 12.60 -11.21 -12.70
N LEU A 350 12.40 -10.11 -11.98
CA LEU A 350 13.20 -8.90 -12.09
C LEU A 350 14.12 -8.78 -10.88
N LYS A 351 15.44 -8.69 -11.08
CA LYS A 351 16.40 -8.36 -10.02
C LYS A 351 16.45 -6.86 -9.79
N LEU A 352 16.18 -6.44 -8.56
CA LEU A 352 16.12 -5.05 -8.16
C LEU A 352 16.34 -4.94 -6.66
N SER A 353 17.24 -4.03 -6.23
CA SER A 353 17.64 -3.92 -4.82
C SER A 353 16.46 -3.56 -3.90
N LYS A 354 16.21 -4.38 -2.90
CA LYS A 354 15.27 -4.20 -1.78
C LYS A 354 13.92 -3.60 -2.18
N PRO A 355 13.20 -4.16 -3.17
CA PRO A 355 11.89 -3.64 -3.60
C PRO A 355 10.86 -3.80 -2.49
N VAL A 356 10.05 -2.75 -2.23
CA VAL A 356 9.07 -2.76 -1.12
C VAL A 356 7.76 -2.05 -1.42
N CYS A 357 7.58 -1.55 -2.65
CA CYS A 357 6.32 -0.98 -3.12
C CYS A 357 6.22 -1.13 -4.64
N ILE A 358 5.06 -1.56 -5.14
CA ILE A 358 4.73 -1.65 -6.56
C ILE A 358 3.42 -0.92 -6.80
N LYS A 359 3.39 0.04 -7.72
CA LYS A 359 2.18 0.74 -8.16
C LYS A 359 2.13 0.80 -9.68
N PHE A 360 0.95 0.58 -10.25
CA PHE A 360 0.75 0.65 -11.70
C PHE A 360 0.14 1.99 -12.13
N ALA A 361 0.52 2.42 -13.35
CA ALA A 361 -0.20 3.43 -14.12
C ALA A 361 -0.34 2.98 -15.57
N GLU A 362 -1.53 3.18 -16.13
CA GLU A 362 -1.85 2.86 -17.52
C GLU A 362 -1.93 4.14 -18.33
N ALA A 363 -1.33 4.15 -19.52
CA ALA A 363 -1.55 5.21 -20.50
C ALA A 363 -3.02 5.17 -20.96
N GLN A 364 -3.73 6.30 -20.81
CA GLN A 364 -5.13 6.45 -21.20
C GLN A 364 -5.30 6.51 -22.71
#